data_6dea4297f468827b71012602953451b9
#
_entry.id   6dea4297f468827b71012602953451b9
#
_cell.length_a   1.000
_cell.length_b   1.000
_cell.length_c   1.000
_cell.angle_alpha   90.00
_cell.angle_beta   90.00
_cell.angle_gamma   90.00
#
_symmetry.space_group_name_H-M   'P 1'
#
loop_
_entity.id
_entity.type
_entity.pdbx_description
1 polymer ?
#
loop_
_entity_poly.entity_id
_entity_poly.type
_entity_poly.pdbx_seq_one_letter_code
_entity_poly.pdbx_strand_id
1 'polypeptide(L)'
;MLPANTTTIAEFIRSGSTVSLDYDRFSFLETMHNGTVVSVLNVINDYIDELRNASVLVHLDDAEYRKYVYKPKLLCYDIYGNPELYFVILLMNDMADVKEFNKKNIYMLTKENMSILTSYIFNSEYRAIDAYNSKYT
;
A
#
# COMPACT_ATOMS: atom_id res chain seq x y z
N MET A 1 4.50 -24.39 -11.48
CA MET A 1 5.63 -24.10 -10.59
C MET A 1 5.57 -22.63 -10.18
N LEU A 2 5.72 -22.34 -8.89
CA LEU A 2 5.73 -20.96 -8.41
C LEU A 2 7.11 -20.33 -8.61
N PRO A 3 7.17 -19.00 -8.84
CA PRO A 3 8.46 -18.31 -8.89
C PRO A 3 9.26 -18.52 -7.59
N ALA A 4 10.58 -18.44 -7.71
CA ALA A 4 11.49 -18.75 -6.60
C ALA A 4 11.28 -17.86 -5.36
N ASN A 5 10.83 -16.63 -5.56
CA ASN A 5 10.64 -15.66 -4.47
C ASN A 5 9.20 -15.62 -3.94
N THR A 6 8.37 -16.60 -4.32
CA THR A 6 6.98 -16.64 -3.88
C THR A 6 6.91 -17.13 -2.44
N THR A 7 6.14 -16.44 -1.60
CA THR A 7 5.85 -16.85 -0.22
C THR A 7 4.35 -17.13 -0.07
N THR A 8 3.99 -17.94 0.93
CA THR A 8 2.57 -18.15 1.25
C THR A 8 2.07 -17.00 2.13
N ILE A 9 0.74 -16.81 2.16
CA ILE A 9 0.16 -15.75 2.99
C ILE A 9 0.47 -16.00 4.48
N ALA A 10 0.46 -17.27 4.93
CA ALA A 10 0.76 -17.61 6.31
C ALA A 10 2.21 -17.24 6.67
N GLU A 11 3.17 -17.55 5.79
CA GLU A 11 4.56 -17.19 5.99
C GLU A 11 4.74 -15.67 5.95
N PHE A 12 4.05 -15.01 5.04
CA PHE A 12 4.10 -13.56 4.92
C PHE A 12 3.64 -12.87 6.20
N ILE A 13 2.53 -13.33 6.78
CA ILE A 13 2.01 -12.77 8.03
C ILE A 13 2.99 -13.04 9.19
N ARG A 14 3.54 -14.25 9.28
CA ARG A 14 4.48 -14.61 10.35
C ARG A 14 5.78 -13.84 10.29
N SER A 15 6.24 -13.51 9.09
CA SER A 15 7.48 -12.74 8.91
C SER A 15 7.26 -11.23 9.09
N GLY A 16 6.01 -10.82 9.27
CA GLY A 16 5.66 -9.42 9.39
C GLY A 16 6.19 -8.77 10.66
N SER A 17 6.52 -7.50 10.53
CA SER A 17 6.95 -6.67 11.65
C SER A 17 5.78 -6.36 12.57
N THR A 18 6.08 -6.01 13.84
CA THR A 18 5.10 -5.50 14.79
C THR A 18 4.84 -4.00 14.61
N VAL A 19 5.40 -3.40 13.56
CA VAL A 19 5.23 -1.98 13.26
C VAL A 19 3.75 -1.64 13.11
N SER A 20 3.31 -0.56 13.77
CA SER A 20 1.96 -0.04 13.62
C SER A 20 1.92 0.93 12.44
N LEU A 21 0.86 0.83 11.63
CA LEU A 21 0.66 1.73 10.49
C LEU A 21 -0.27 2.86 10.90
N ASP A 22 0.22 4.09 10.75
CA ASP A 22 -0.52 5.29 11.11
C ASP A 22 -1.53 5.63 10.01
N TYR A 23 -2.82 5.48 10.31
CA TYR A 23 -3.89 5.76 9.35
C TYR A 23 -3.88 7.22 8.89
N ASP A 24 -3.61 8.16 9.78
CA ASP A 24 -3.67 9.59 9.46
C ASP A 24 -2.66 9.98 8.38
N ARG A 25 -1.53 9.27 8.33
CA ARG A 25 -0.51 9.52 7.30
C ARG A 25 -0.97 9.15 5.89
N PHE A 26 -2.00 8.30 5.77
CA PHE A 26 -2.52 7.90 4.47
C PHE A 26 -3.64 8.81 4.00
N SER A 27 -4.37 9.42 4.92
CA SER A 27 -5.58 10.14 4.58
C SER A 27 -5.34 11.63 4.34
N PHE A 28 -4.30 12.21 4.93
CA PHE A 28 -4.07 13.64 4.84
C PHE A 28 -2.59 13.98 4.94
N LEU A 29 -2.10 14.82 4.02
CA LEU A 29 -0.77 15.40 4.07
C LEU A 29 -0.83 16.86 4.49
N GLU A 30 -1.41 17.70 3.64
CA GLU A 30 -1.41 19.15 3.84
C GLU A 30 -2.40 19.79 2.88
N THR A 31 -2.87 20.98 3.24
CA THR A 31 -3.63 21.82 2.31
C THR A 31 -2.70 22.84 1.68
N MET A 32 -2.64 22.85 0.36
CA MET A 32 -1.85 23.81 -0.39
C MET A 32 -2.48 25.21 -0.33
N HIS A 33 -1.66 26.23 -0.55
CA HIS A 33 -2.12 27.61 -0.54
C HIS A 33 -3.31 27.87 -1.48
N ASN A 34 -3.33 27.17 -2.63
CA ASN A 34 -4.41 27.32 -3.60
C ASN A 34 -5.70 26.56 -3.23
N GLY A 35 -5.76 25.99 -2.03
CA GLY A 35 -6.92 25.26 -1.53
C GLY A 35 -6.94 23.78 -1.86
N THR A 36 -5.97 23.26 -2.60
CA THR A 36 -5.89 21.85 -2.94
C THR A 36 -5.50 21.04 -1.70
N VAL A 37 -6.31 20.03 -1.37
CA VAL A 37 -6.00 19.09 -0.28
C VAL A 37 -5.23 17.92 -0.88
N VAL A 38 -4.05 17.65 -0.31
CA VAL A 38 -3.19 16.55 -0.78
C VAL A 38 -3.13 15.46 0.28
N SER A 39 -3.23 14.21 -0.17
CA SER A 39 -3.10 13.04 0.69
C SER A 39 -2.14 12.04 0.03
N VAL A 40 -1.68 11.06 0.81
CA VAL A 40 -0.86 9.99 0.23
C VAL A 40 -1.62 9.28 -0.89
N LEU A 41 -2.94 9.13 -0.75
CA LEU A 41 -3.77 8.51 -1.79
C LEU A 41 -3.64 9.20 -3.15
N ASN A 42 -3.51 10.53 -3.14
CA ASN A 42 -3.45 11.32 -4.37
C ASN A 42 -2.10 11.22 -5.08
N VAL A 43 -1.02 10.96 -4.33
CA VAL A 43 0.34 11.02 -4.88
C VAL A 43 1.00 9.64 -5.01
N ILE A 44 0.43 8.60 -4.44
CA ILE A 44 1.07 7.30 -4.34
C ILE A 44 1.40 6.69 -5.71
N ASN A 45 0.64 7.04 -6.74
CA ASN A 45 0.89 6.55 -8.09
C ASN A 45 2.25 7.01 -8.63
N ASP A 46 2.73 8.15 -8.17
CA ASP A 46 4.04 8.68 -8.58
C ASP A 46 5.20 7.84 -8.04
N TYR A 47 4.92 6.99 -7.04
CA TYR A 47 5.92 6.14 -6.37
C TYR A 47 5.75 4.67 -6.69
N ILE A 48 4.98 4.34 -7.74
CA ILE A 48 4.61 2.95 -8.02
C ILE A 48 5.84 2.07 -8.30
N ASP A 49 6.87 2.61 -8.93
CA ASP A 49 8.07 1.83 -9.22
C ASP A 49 8.81 1.44 -7.95
N GLU A 50 8.90 2.34 -6.98
CA GLU A 50 9.50 2.07 -5.69
C GLU A 50 8.71 1.02 -4.93
N LEU A 51 7.38 1.10 -4.99
CA LEU A 51 6.51 0.11 -4.35
C LEU A 51 6.69 -1.27 -4.97
N ARG A 52 6.70 -1.34 -6.30
CA ARG A 52 6.88 -2.61 -7.02
C ARG A 52 8.24 -3.23 -6.75
N ASN A 53 9.29 -2.42 -6.70
CA ASN A 53 10.64 -2.91 -6.46
C ASN A 53 10.79 -3.51 -5.06
N ALA A 54 10.02 -3.04 -4.09
CA ALA A 54 10.06 -3.53 -2.71
C ALA A 54 9.06 -4.66 -2.46
N SER A 55 8.21 -5.00 -3.44
CA SER A 55 7.15 -5.99 -3.25
C SER A 55 7.69 -7.42 -3.30
N VAL A 56 6.94 -8.32 -2.67
CA VAL A 56 7.15 -9.76 -2.76
C VAL A 56 5.90 -10.42 -3.35
N LEU A 57 6.10 -11.53 -4.04
CA LEU A 57 4.98 -12.27 -4.62
C LEU A 57 4.43 -13.23 -3.57
N VAL A 58 3.16 -13.05 -3.22
CA VAL A 58 2.47 -13.86 -2.22
C VAL A 58 1.52 -14.80 -2.92
N HIS A 59 1.58 -16.09 -2.55
CA HIS A 59 0.69 -17.11 -3.10
C HIS A 59 -0.45 -17.40 -2.12
N LEU A 60 -1.67 -17.40 -2.63
CA LEU A 60 -2.87 -17.78 -1.89
C LEU A 60 -3.23 -19.23 -2.24
N ASP A 61 -3.35 -20.09 -1.23
CA ASP A 61 -3.88 -21.44 -1.46
C ASP A 61 -5.39 -21.36 -1.76
N ASP A 62 -6.02 -22.52 -2.04
CA ASP A 62 -7.43 -22.52 -2.43
C ASP A 62 -8.35 -21.95 -1.34
N ALA A 63 -8.06 -22.23 -0.06
CA ALA A 63 -8.86 -21.72 1.05
C ALA A 63 -8.66 -20.21 1.22
N GLU A 64 -7.43 -19.74 1.12
CA GLU A 64 -7.09 -18.32 1.21
C GLU A 64 -7.69 -17.55 0.04
N TYR A 65 -7.61 -18.12 -1.17
CA TYR A 65 -8.20 -17.50 -2.35
C TYR A 65 -9.71 -17.32 -2.17
N ARG A 66 -10.40 -18.35 -1.69
CA ARG A 66 -11.85 -18.25 -1.43
C ARG A 66 -12.19 -17.18 -0.40
N LYS A 67 -11.29 -16.99 0.58
CA LYS A 67 -11.49 -15.97 1.62
C LYS A 67 -11.32 -14.55 1.08
N TYR A 68 -10.33 -14.35 0.23
CA TYR A 68 -9.91 -13.00 -0.16
C TYR A 68 -10.30 -12.57 -1.57
N VAL A 69 -10.80 -13.49 -2.41
CA VAL A 69 -11.17 -13.14 -3.79
C VAL A 69 -12.20 -11.99 -3.78
N TYR A 70 -11.92 -10.96 -4.58
CA TYR A 70 -12.72 -9.73 -4.66
C TYR A 70 -12.79 -8.94 -3.35
N LYS A 71 -11.95 -9.26 -2.38
CA LYS A 71 -11.98 -8.63 -1.06
C LYS A 71 -10.60 -8.13 -0.64
N PRO A 72 -9.99 -7.21 -1.40
CA PRO A 72 -8.67 -6.68 -1.04
C PRO A 72 -8.69 -5.91 0.28
N LYS A 73 -9.81 -5.29 0.66
CA LYS A 73 -9.93 -4.61 1.95
C LYS A 73 -9.80 -5.57 3.12
N LEU A 74 -10.39 -6.76 3.01
CA LEU A 74 -10.29 -7.78 4.05
C LEU A 74 -8.84 -8.26 4.19
N LEU A 75 -8.17 -8.50 3.06
CA LEU A 75 -6.78 -8.91 3.06
C LEU A 75 -5.89 -7.85 3.72
N CYS A 76 -6.08 -6.57 3.37
CA CYS A 76 -5.30 -5.49 3.94
C CYS A 76 -5.58 -5.31 5.43
N TYR A 77 -6.81 -5.52 5.86
CA TYR A 77 -7.14 -5.49 7.28
C TYR A 77 -6.40 -6.60 8.04
N ASP A 78 -6.41 -7.82 7.49
CA ASP A 78 -5.77 -8.97 8.14
C ASP A 78 -4.25 -8.83 8.22
N ILE A 79 -3.63 -8.25 7.19
CA ILE A 79 -2.17 -8.14 7.12
C ILE A 79 -1.66 -6.86 7.77
N TYR A 80 -2.27 -5.73 7.44
CA TYR A 80 -1.75 -4.41 7.84
C TYR A 80 -2.55 -3.78 8.98
N GLY A 81 -3.72 -4.31 9.29
CA GLY A 81 -4.61 -3.67 10.25
C GLY A 81 -5.33 -2.44 9.71
N ASN A 82 -5.19 -2.16 8.42
CA ASN A 82 -5.76 -0.98 7.78
C ASN A 82 -6.36 -1.36 6.41
N PRO A 83 -7.70 -1.49 6.31
CA PRO A 83 -8.33 -1.89 5.04
C PRO A 83 -8.17 -0.85 3.93
N GLU A 84 -7.95 0.42 4.27
CA GLU A 84 -7.81 1.48 3.27
C GLU A 84 -6.56 1.35 2.42
N LEU A 85 -5.61 0.52 2.81
CA LEU A 85 -4.42 0.24 2.01
C LEU A 85 -4.70 -0.63 0.78
N TYR A 86 -5.94 -1.09 0.59
CA TYR A 86 -6.30 -1.95 -0.54
C TYR A 86 -5.96 -1.31 -1.89
N PHE A 87 -6.06 0.02 -2.00
CA PHE A 87 -5.75 0.70 -3.27
C PHE A 87 -4.28 0.56 -3.65
N VAL A 88 -3.38 0.49 -2.66
CA VAL A 88 -1.95 0.26 -2.92
C VAL A 88 -1.74 -1.12 -3.54
N ILE A 89 -2.44 -2.13 -3.01
CA ILE A 89 -2.34 -3.49 -3.52
C ILE A 89 -2.88 -3.57 -4.95
N LEU A 90 -4.02 -2.96 -5.21
CA LEU A 90 -4.58 -2.92 -6.57
C LEU A 90 -3.61 -2.24 -7.53
N LEU A 91 -3.05 -1.11 -7.12
CA LEU A 91 -2.12 -0.34 -7.95
C LEU A 91 -0.86 -1.14 -8.28
N MET A 92 -0.27 -1.80 -7.28
CA MET A 92 0.94 -2.61 -7.49
C MET A 92 0.71 -3.80 -8.42
N ASN A 93 -0.53 -4.30 -8.46
CA ASN A 93 -0.88 -5.48 -9.26
C ASN A 93 -1.56 -5.10 -10.59
N ASP A 94 -1.53 -3.83 -10.99
CA ASP A 94 -2.15 -3.33 -12.21
C ASP A 94 -3.64 -3.63 -12.28
N MET A 95 -4.32 -3.55 -11.15
CA MET A 95 -5.75 -3.80 -11.05
C MET A 95 -6.51 -2.48 -10.97
N ALA A 96 -7.51 -2.30 -11.83
CA ALA A 96 -8.29 -1.06 -11.88
C ALA A 96 -9.35 -0.99 -10.77
N ASP A 97 -9.90 -2.14 -10.37
CA ASP A 97 -10.89 -2.19 -9.30
C ASP A 97 -10.89 -3.56 -8.61
N VAL A 98 -11.76 -3.70 -7.59
CA VAL A 98 -11.81 -4.91 -6.78
C VAL A 98 -12.25 -6.15 -7.55
N LYS A 99 -12.90 -5.99 -8.69
CA LYS A 99 -13.33 -7.12 -9.52
C LYS A 99 -12.14 -7.84 -10.16
N GLU A 100 -11.02 -7.14 -10.30
CA GLU A 100 -9.80 -7.72 -10.84
C GLU A 100 -8.98 -8.43 -9.77
N PHE A 101 -9.37 -8.31 -8.50
CA PHE A 101 -8.69 -8.98 -7.39
C PHE A 101 -9.11 -10.45 -7.31
N ASN A 102 -8.68 -11.21 -8.31
CA ASN A 102 -9.07 -12.60 -8.52
C ASN A 102 -7.87 -13.49 -8.92
N LYS A 103 -6.69 -13.14 -8.42
CA LYS A 103 -5.46 -13.89 -8.69
C LYS A 103 -5.00 -14.61 -7.44
N LYS A 104 -4.38 -15.79 -7.63
CA LYS A 104 -3.78 -16.53 -6.52
C LYS A 104 -2.38 -16.04 -6.17
N ASN A 105 -1.72 -15.36 -7.10
CA ASN A 105 -0.40 -14.77 -6.88
C ASN A 105 -0.54 -13.26 -6.97
N ILE A 106 -0.22 -12.58 -5.89
CA ILE A 106 -0.33 -11.12 -5.80
C ILE A 106 0.95 -10.53 -5.22
N TYR A 107 1.32 -9.37 -5.71
CA TYR A 107 2.45 -8.61 -5.18
C TYR A 107 1.99 -7.80 -3.97
N MET A 108 2.73 -7.90 -2.88
CA MET A 108 2.44 -7.20 -1.65
C MET A 108 3.72 -6.66 -1.01
N LEU A 109 3.59 -5.61 -0.23
CA LEU A 109 4.68 -5.12 0.61
C LEU A 109 4.59 -5.79 1.98
N THR A 110 5.74 -6.08 2.59
CA THR A 110 5.75 -6.44 4.00
C THR A 110 5.22 -5.26 4.81
N LYS A 111 4.72 -5.53 6.01
CA LYS A 111 4.21 -4.47 6.88
C LYS A 111 5.29 -3.41 7.15
N GLU A 112 6.53 -3.87 7.34
CA GLU A 112 7.67 -2.97 7.55
C GLU A 112 7.92 -2.09 6.33
N ASN A 113 7.99 -2.68 5.12
CA ASN A 113 8.22 -1.91 3.90
C ASN A 113 7.06 -0.97 3.59
N MET A 114 5.83 -1.39 3.87
CA MET A 114 4.67 -0.51 3.73
C MET A 114 4.84 0.72 4.62
N SER A 115 5.24 0.53 5.87
CA SER A 115 5.48 1.64 6.80
C SER A 115 6.61 2.55 6.34
N ILE A 116 7.73 1.97 5.91
CA ILE A 116 8.90 2.74 5.47
C ILE A 116 8.57 3.58 4.24
N LEU A 117 7.96 2.96 3.22
CA LEU A 117 7.67 3.65 1.97
C LEU A 117 6.59 4.70 2.12
N THR A 118 5.55 4.43 2.91
CA THR A 118 4.51 5.43 3.14
C THR A 118 5.03 6.60 3.95
N SER A 119 5.93 6.36 4.90
CA SER A 119 6.59 7.45 5.64
C SER A 119 7.49 8.27 4.73
N TYR A 120 8.21 7.62 3.81
CA TYR A 120 9.04 8.31 2.83
C TYR A 120 8.18 9.21 1.92
N ILE A 121 7.09 8.68 1.41
CA ILE A 121 6.16 9.45 0.56
C ILE A 121 5.59 10.63 1.33
N PHE A 122 5.12 10.39 2.55
CA PHE A 122 4.57 11.44 3.40
C PHE A 122 5.58 12.57 3.60
N ASN A 123 6.80 12.23 4.00
CA ASN A 123 7.83 13.24 4.28
C ASN A 123 8.25 14.01 3.03
N SER A 124 8.39 13.31 1.89
CA SER A 124 8.79 13.95 0.64
C SER A 124 7.73 14.93 0.15
N GLU A 125 6.47 14.53 0.17
CA GLU A 125 5.37 15.36 -0.30
C GLU A 125 5.08 16.50 0.66
N TYR A 126 5.16 16.24 1.97
CA TYR A 126 4.98 17.28 2.98
C TYR A 126 5.99 18.41 2.81
N ARG A 127 7.25 18.07 2.59
CA ARG A 127 8.31 19.07 2.37
C ARG A 127 8.04 19.90 1.13
N ALA A 128 7.58 19.28 0.03
CA ALA A 128 7.27 19.99 -1.19
C ALA A 128 6.10 20.96 -1.00
N ILE A 129 5.05 20.53 -0.30
CA ILE A 129 3.88 21.35 -0.02
C ILE A 129 4.24 22.50 0.93
N ASP A 130 5.02 22.21 1.97
CA ASP A 130 5.46 23.21 2.92
C ASP A 130 6.31 24.29 2.24
N ALA A 131 7.22 23.88 1.35
CA ALA A 131 8.02 24.82 0.57
C ALA A 131 7.14 25.69 -0.34
N TYR A 132 6.12 25.11 -0.96
CA TYR A 132 5.15 25.85 -1.79
C TYR A 132 4.40 26.86 -0.93
N ASN A 133 3.84 26.41 0.21
CA ASN A 133 3.03 27.25 1.08
C ASN A 133 3.84 28.40 1.71
N SER A 134 5.11 28.17 2.01
CA SER A 134 5.94 29.20 2.65
C SER A 134 6.23 30.39 1.74
N LYS A 135 6.01 30.26 0.44
CA LYS A 135 6.14 31.41 -0.49
C LYS A 135 5.03 32.45 -0.30
N TYR A 136 3.98 32.11 0.45
CA TYR A 136 2.79 32.95 0.62
C TYR A 136 2.63 33.45 2.06
N THR A 137 3.63 33.22 2.89
CA THR A 137 3.61 33.68 4.29
C THR A 137 4.47 34.91 4.52
#